data_94328298a9c9a2dd96fc81b4251b618c
#
_entry.id   94328298a9c9a2dd96fc81b4251b618c
#
_cell.length_a   1.000
_cell.length_b   1.000
_cell.length_c   1.000
_cell.angle_alpha   90.00
_cell.angle_beta   90.00
_cell.angle_gamma   90.00
#
_symmetry.space_group_name_H-M   'P 1'
#
loop_
_entity.id
_entity.type
_entity.pdbx_description
1 polymer ?
#
loop_
_entity_poly.entity_id
_entity_poly.type
_entity_poly.pdbx_seq_one_letter_code
_entity_poly.pdbx_strand_id
1 'polypeptide(L)'
;MRFFLRTIILFLSLLLVASLSSCEDDDSGLVPSYISIDAFTLTTDYEQGTASHKITDAWVYLDETLIGAFELPARVPILTEGTQNITLRPGIKINGISSTRAIYPYLNPITRSMQLSKDIVAAFSTVGT
;
A
#
# COMPACT_ATOMS: atom_id res chain seq x y z
N MET A 1 3.62 9.69 61.04
CA MET A 1 2.63 9.09 60.14
C MET A 1 2.17 10.02 59.04
N ARG A 2 1.84 11.28 59.31
CA ARG A 2 1.40 12.30 58.29
C ARG A 2 2.50 12.69 57.30
N PHE A 3 3.74 12.73 57.70
CA PHE A 3 4.88 13.06 56.86
C PHE A 3 5.17 11.96 55.85
N PHE A 4 5.11 10.71 56.23
CA PHE A 4 5.30 9.54 55.38
C PHE A 4 4.20 9.43 54.31
N LEU A 5 2.97 9.74 54.68
CA LEU A 5 1.85 9.73 53.74
C LEU A 5 1.97 10.80 52.65
N ARG A 6 2.45 12.01 53.03
CA ARG A 6 2.70 13.12 52.09
C ARG A 6 3.83 12.81 51.09
N THR A 7 4.90 12.19 51.53
CA THR A 7 6.01 11.76 50.64
C THR A 7 5.58 10.68 49.66
N ILE A 8 4.76 9.72 50.09
CA ILE A 8 4.23 8.69 49.21
C ILE A 8 3.32 9.27 48.13
N ILE A 9 2.44 10.21 48.47
CA ILE A 9 1.53 10.89 47.53
C ILE A 9 2.33 11.68 46.51
N LEU A 10 3.38 12.43 46.94
CA LEU A 10 4.26 13.16 46.03
C LEU A 10 5.02 12.23 45.07
N PHE A 11 5.50 11.10 45.55
CA PHE A 11 6.17 10.12 44.71
C PHE A 11 5.23 9.46 43.69
N LEU A 12 4.01 9.18 44.12
CA LEU A 12 2.98 8.59 43.27
C LEU A 12 2.50 9.58 42.19
N SER A 13 2.38 10.86 42.52
CA SER A 13 2.02 11.93 41.58
C SER A 13 3.13 12.20 40.56
N LEU A 14 4.40 12.12 40.97
CA LEU A 14 5.54 12.24 40.07
C LEU A 14 5.64 11.06 39.09
N LEU A 15 5.36 9.85 39.58
CA LEU A 15 5.32 8.64 38.74
C LEU A 15 4.18 8.71 37.71
N LEU A 16 3.02 9.23 38.10
CA LEU A 16 1.87 9.40 37.21
C LEU A 16 2.13 10.43 36.12
N VAL A 17 2.85 11.52 36.42
CA VAL A 17 3.22 12.54 35.42
C VAL A 17 4.28 11.99 34.44
N ALA A 18 5.21 11.15 34.90
CA ALA A 18 6.22 10.54 34.05
C ALA A 18 5.65 9.51 33.06
N SER A 19 4.50 8.89 33.39
CA SER A 19 3.84 7.94 32.48
C SER A 19 3.03 8.58 31.36
N LEU A 20 2.83 9.91 31.36
CA LEU A 20 2.08 10.64 30.33
C LEU A 20 2.95 11.11 29.15
N SER A 21 4.26 10.93 29.17
CA SER A 21 5.19 11.37 28.11
C SER A 21 5.41 10.30 27.03
N SER A 22 4.53 9.33 26.87
CA SER A 22 4.70 8.22 25.92
C SER A 22 3.99 8.43 24.57
N CYS A 23 3.81 9.67 24.14
CA CYS A 23 3.54 9.95 22.72
C CYS A 23 4.82 10.53 22.14
N GLU A 24 5.72 9.68 21.71
CA GLU A 24 6.73 10.04 20.74
C GLU A 24 6.01 10.02 19.39
N ASP A 25 5.66 11.19 18.86
CA ASP A 25 5.31 11.34 17.47
C ASP A 25 6.58 11.00 16.69
N ASP A 26 6.66 9.76 16.23
CA ASP A 26 7.67 9.34 15.26
C ASP A 26 7.31 10.00 13.92
N ASP A 27 7.42 11.33 13.90
CA ASP A 27 7.36 12.12 12.67
C ASP A 27 8.66 11.87 11.90
N SER A 28 8.78 10.64 11.39
CA SER A 28 9.91 10.18 10.59
C SER A 28 10.04 10.99 9.29
N GLY A 29 9.17 11.99 9.09
CA GLY A 29 9.17 12.86 7.92
C GLY A 29 9.02 12.09 6.59
N LEU A 30 8.55 10.85 6.66
CA LEU A 30 8.32 10.00 5.48
C LEU A 30 7.10 10.51 4.73
N VAL A 31 7.37 11.38 3.77
CA VAL A 31 6.36 11.83 2.81
C VAL A 31 6.24 10.74 1.73
N PRO A 32 5.05 10.17 1.53
CA PRO A 32 4.87 9.11 0.54
C PRO A 32 5.01 9.63 -0.89
N SER A 33 5.59 8.82 -1.75
CA SER A 33 5.38 8.89 -3.19
C SER A 33 4.10 8.14 -3.55
N TYR A 34 3.51 8.45 -4.71
CA TYR A 34 2.26 7.82 -5.13
C TYR A 34 2.40 7.19 -6.50
N ILE A 35 1.77 6.02 -6.66
CA ILE A 35 1.61 5.38 -7.97
C ILE A 35 0.14 5.43 -8.33
N SER A 36 -0.18 5.98 -9.51
CA SER A 36 -1.51 5.92 -10.10
C SER A 36 -1.60 4.72 -11.03
N ILE A 37 -2.58 3.88 -10.78
CA ILE A 37 -2.85 2.68 -11.56
C ILE A 37 -4.28 2.80 -12.09
N ASP A 38 -4.40 2.90 -13.42
CA ASP A 38 -5.69 2.88 -14.10
C ASP A 38 -6.21 1.44 -14.29
N ALA A 39 -7.16 1.24 -15.20
CA ALA A 39 -7.63 -0.10 -15.54
C ALA A 39 -6.58 -0.87 -16.34
N PHE A 40 -6.53 -2.19 -16.18
CA PHE A 40 -5.74 -3.04 -17.07
C PHE A 40 -6.31 -3.00 -18.50
N THR A 41 -5.42 -2.98 -19.48
CA THR A 41 -5.78 -3.10 -20.88
C THR A 41 -5.25 -4.43 -21.39
N LEU A 42 -6.12 -5.25 -21.93
CA LEU A 42 -5.77 -6.54 -22.53
C LEU A 42 -5.67 -6.39 -24.03
N THR A 43 -4.55 -6.82 -24.60
CA THR A 43 -4.40 -6.98 -26.05
C THR A 43 -4.55 -8.47 -26.40
N THR A 44 -5.35 -8.77 -27.42
CA THR A 44 -5.59 -10.13 -27.87
C THR A 44 -5.35 -10.23 -29.36
N ASP A 45 -4.78 -11.37 -29.80
CA ASP A 45 -4.69 -11.72 -31.20
C ASP A 45 -6.01 -12.28 -31.70
N TYR A 46 -6.18 -12.36 -33.01
CA TYR A 46 -7.44 -12.78 -33.66
C TYR A 46 -7.93 -14.16 -33.19
N GLU A 47 -7.01 -15.05 -32.82
CA GLU A 47 -7.33 -16.41 -32.36
C GLU A 47 -7.63 -16.50 -30.87
N GLN A 48 -7.36 -15.46 -30.10
CA GLN A 48 -7.49 -15.44 -28.63
C GLN A 48 -8.88 -14.96 -28.18
N GLY A 49 -9.74 -14.55 -29.11
CA GLY A 49 -11.07 -14.03 -28.78
C GLY A 49 -11.13 -12.54 -28.52
N THR A 50 -11.95 -12.11 -27.57
CA THR A 50 -12.16 -10.68 -27.30
C THR A 50 -11.27 -10.17 -26.17
N ALA A 51 -10.84 -8.92 -26.25
CA ALA A 51 -10.12 -8.22 -25.18
C ALA A 51 -11.01 -7.86 -23.96
N SER A 52 -12.22 -8.42 -23.90
CA SER A 52 -13.14 -8.19 -22.78
C SER A 52 -12.69 -8.93 -21.54
N HIS A 53 -12.52 -8.20 -20.44
CA HIS A 53 -12.12 -8.77 -19.16
C HIS A 53 -12.85 -8.09 -17.99
N LYS A 54 -12.82 -8.70 -16.82
CA LYS A 54 -13.35 -8.15 -15.58
C LYS A 54 -12.28 -8.15 -14.49
N ILE A 55 -11.13 -7.54 -14.79
CA ILE A 55 -10.07 -7.31 -13.83
C ILE A 55 -10.40 -6.03 -13.10
N THR A 56 -10.63 -6.14 -11.80
CA THR A 56 -11.10 -5.05 -10.95
C THR A 56 -10.07 -4.62 -9.92
N ASP A 57 -9.03 -5.40 -9.71
CA ASP A 57 -8.05 -5.19 -8.66
C ASP A 57 -6.62 -5.33 -9.20
N ALA A 58 -5.69 -4.63 -8.54
CA ALA A 58 -4.25 -4.77 -8.76
C ALA A 58 -3.57 -5.18 -7.46
N TRP A 59 -2.81 -6.26 -7.49
CA TRP A 59 -1.89 -6.64 -6.43
C TRP A 59 -0.55 -5.99 -6.70
N VAL A 60 -0.14 -5.11 -5.80
CA VAL A 60 1.04 -4.26 -5.96
C VAL A 60 2.19 -4.82 -5.12
N TYR A 61 3.30 -5.05 -5.78
CA TYR A 61 4.55 -5.48 -5.15
C TYR A 61 5.64 -4.44 -5.39
N LEU A 62 6.43 -4.18 -4.38
CA LEU A 62 7.64 -3.37 -4.42
C LEU A 62 8.82 -4.29 -4.14
N ASP A 63 9.75 -4.41 -5.09
CA ASP A 63 10.91 -5.30 -4.99
C ASP A 63 10.55 -6.68 -4.39
N GLU A 64 9.52 -7.33 -4.98
CA GLU A 64 8.97 -8.63 -4.58
C GLU A 64 8.17 -8.64 -3.26
N THR A 65 8.15 -7.56 -2.49
CA THR A 65 7.35 -7.43 -1.27
C THR A 65 5.95 -6.95 -1.58
N LEU A 66 4.94 -7.68 -1.12
CA LEU A 66 3.53 -7.29 -1.31
C LEU A 66 3.22 -6.03 -0.49
N ILE A 67 2.79 -4.97 -1.18
CA ILE A 67 2.27 -3.75 -0.55
C ILE A 67 0.78 -3.89 -0.24
N GLY A 68 0.02 -4.45 -1.17
CA GLY A 68 -1.42 -4.65 -0.98
C GLY A 68 -2.16 -4.98 -2.27
N ALA A 69 -3.48 -5.18 -2.12
CA ALA A 69 -4.41 -5.35 -3.22
C ALA A 69 -5.38 -4.16 -3.24
N PHE A 70 -5.43 -3.46 -4.37
CA PHE A 70 -6.17 -2.21 -4.53
C PHE A 70 -7.21 -2.34 -5.63
N GLU A 71 -8.41 -1.82 -5.39
CA GLU A 71 -9.47 -1.74 -6.40
C GLU A 71 -9.14 -0.62 -7.39
N LEU A 72 -9.28 -0.90 -8.68
CA LEU A 72 -8.94 0.02 -9.76
C LEU A 72 -10.12 0.95 -10.11
N PRO A 73 -9.84 2.22 -10.46
CA PRO A 73 -8.53 2.86 -10.48
C PRO A 73 -8.00 3.14 -9.08
N ALA A 74 -6.67 3.06 -8.88
CA ALA A 74 -6.06 3.19 -7.57
C ALA A 74 -4.92 4.22 -7.53
N ARG A 75 -4.78 4.87 -6.38
CA ARG A 75 -3.61 5.68 -6.04
C ARG A 75 -2.96 5.05 -4.81
N VAL A 76 -1.81 4.43 -5.02
CA VAL A 76 -1.10 3.63 -4.01
C VAL A 76 0.02 4.45 -3.38
N PRO A 77 0.01 4.69 -2.06
CA PRO A 77 1.11 5.35 -1.36
C PRO A 77 2.28 4.38 -1.17
N ILE A 78 3.49 4.85 -1.41
CA ILE A 78 4.74 4.10 -1.21
C ILE A 78 5.71 4.97 -0.44
N LEU A 79 6.24 4.44 0.67
CA LEU A 79 7.11 5.17 1.59
C LEU A 79 8.60 5.09 1.22
N THR A 80 8.91 4.79 -0.04
CA THR A 80 10.28 4.75 -0.53
C THR A 80 10.51 5.75 -1.65
N GLU A 81 11.75 6.16 -1.82
CA GLU A 81 12.21 7.06 -2.89
C GLU A 81 13.25 6.35 -3.76
N GLY A 82 13.57 6.96 -4.88
CA GLY A 82 14.56 6.45 -5.82
C GLY A 82 13.96 5.48 -6.83
N THR A 83 14.83 4.74 -7.49
CA THR A 83 14.44 3.76 -8.51
C THR A 83 14.01 2.48 -7.85
N GLN A 84 12.75 2.09 -8.04
CA GLN A 84 12.13 0.90 -7.47
C GLN A 84 11.52 0.02 -8.57
N ASN A 85 11.55 -1.29 -8.37
CA ASN A 85 10.87 -2.23 -9.25
C ASN A 85 9.45 -2.49 -8.73
N ILE A 86 8.48 -2.07 -9.50
CA ILE A 86 7.08 -2.23 -9.16
C ILE A 86 6.48 -3.29 -10.04
N THR A 87 5.91 -4.31 -9.40
CA THR A 87 5.22 -5.40 -10.09
C THR A 87 3.74 -5.35 -9.77
N LEU A 88 2.92 -5.30 -10.81
CA LEU A 88 1.47 -5.41 -10.72
C LEU A 88 1.03 -6.80 -11.17
N ARG A 89 0.18 -7.44 -10.37
CA ARG A 89 -0.53 -8.66 -10.76
C ARG A 89 -2.02 -8.36 -10.87
N PRO A 90 -2.65 -8.65 -12.00
CA PRO A 90 -4.08 -8.48 -12.18
C PRO A 90 -4.88 -9.29 -11.18
N GLY A 91 -5.93 -8.72 -10.62
CA GLY A 91 -6.79 -9.34 -9.63
C GLY A 91 -8.26 -9.29 -9.99
N ILE A 92 -9.00 -10.24 -9.45
CA ILE A 92 -10.44 -10.38 -9.59
C ILE A 92 -11.11 -10.54 -8.22
N LYS A 93 -12.39 -10.25 -8.17
CA LYS A 93 -13.26 -10.59 -7.04
C LYS A 93 -13.94 -11.92 -7.34
N ILE A 94 -13.65 -12.94 -6.52
CA ILE A 94 -14.29 -14.25 -6.66
C ILE A 94 -15.79 -14.08 -6.33
N ASN A 95 -16.65 -14.52 -7.25
CA ASN A 95 -18.11 -14.37 -7.14
C ASN A 95 -18.59 -12.91 -6.95
N GLY A 96 -17.77 -11.91 -7.32
CA GLY A 96 -18.11 -10.50 -7.16
C GLY A 96 -18.04 -9.97 -5.72
N ILE A 97 -17.57 -10.77 -4.78
CA ILE A 97 -17.50 -10.39 -3.35
C ILE A 97 -16.17 -9.68 -3.09
N SER A 98 -16.23 -8.44 -2.59
CA SER A 98 -15.05 -7.59 -2.38
C SER A 98 -14.05 -8.11 -1.34
N SER A 99 -14.47 -8.97 -0.42
CA SER A 99 -13.58 -9.61 0.55
C SER A 99 -12.84 -10.83 0.01
N THR A 100 -13.19 -11.32 -1.17
CA THR A 100 -12.61 -12.53 -1.78
C THR A 100 -11.78 -12.19 -3.02
N ARG A 101 -10.76 -11.33 -2.84
CA ARG A 101 -9.83 -10.96 -3.91
C ARG A 101 -8.84 -12.08 -4.17
N ALA A 102 -8.57 -12.34 -5.45
CA ALA A 102 -7.56 -13.30 -5.88
C ALA A 102 -6.77 -12.76 -7.08
N ILE A 103 -5.52 -13.17 -7.19
CA ILE A 103 -4.72 -12.91 -8.38
C ILE A 103 -5.31 -13.72 -9.53
N TYR A 104 -5.49 -13.08 -10.70
CA TYR A 104 -5.93 -13.76 -11.90
C TYR A 104 -4.74 -14.52 -12.52
N PRO A 105 -4.80 -15.88 -12.60
CA PRO A 105 -3.62 -16.69 -12.90
C PRO A 105 -3.22 -16.71 -14.37
N TYR A 106 -4.10 -16.26 -15.27
CA TYR A 106 -3.90 -16.38 -16.72
C TYR A 106 -3.28 -15.14 -17.37
N LEU A 107 -2.96 -14.11 -16.59
CA LEU A 107 -2.25 -12.94 -17.06
C LEU A 107 -0.89 -12.81 -16.38
N ASN A 108 0.10 -12.46 -17.18
CA ASN A 108 1.45 -12.25 -16.68
C ASN A 108 1.53 -11.01 -15.79
N PRO A 109 2.39 -11.03 -14.76
CA PRO A 109 2.71 -9.83 -14.01
C PRO A 109 3.36 -8.77 -14.90
N ILE A 110 3.04 -7.50 -14.65
CA ILE A 110 3.68 -6.37 -15.32
C ILE A 110 4.68 -5.76 -14.37
N THR A 111 5.97 -5.87 -14.67
CA THR A 111 7.05 -5.27 -13.87
C THR A 111 7.65 -4.07 -14.58
N ARG A 112 7.81 -2.97 -13.85
CA ARG A 112 8.46 -1.76 -14.35
C ARG A 112 9.37 -1.16 -13.28
N SER A 113 10.54 -0.70 -13.71
CA SER A 113 11.41 0.13 -12.90
C SER A 113 10.92 1.58 -12.99
N MET A 114 10.64 2.21 -11.87
CA MET A 114 10.09 3.56 -11.79
C MET A 114 10.87 4.39 -10.79
N GLN A 115 11.10 5.67 -11.16
CA GLN A 115 11.68 6.65 -10.24
C GLN A 115 10.56 7.23 -9.36
N LEU A 116 10.66 6.98 -8.07
CA LEU A 116 9.73 7.50 -7.08
C LEU A 116 10.31 8.73 -6.38
N SER A 117 9.50 9.75 -6.21
CA SER A 117 9.87 10.99 -5.52
C SER A 117 8.73 11.44 -4.62
N LYS A 118 9.07 12.12 -3.53
CA LYS A 118 8.10 12.67 -2.57
C LYS A 118 7.04 13.51 -3.27
N ASP A 119 5.80 13.36 -2.84
CA ASP A 119 4.62 14.08 -3.35
C ASP A 119 4.35 13.97 -4.85
N ILE A 120 5.10 13.15 -5.58
CA ILE A 120 4.89 12.96 -7.01
C ILE A 120 4.05 11.70 -7.25
N VAL A 121 3.07 11.85 -8.15
CA VAL A 121 2.27 10.73 -8.64
C VAL A 121 2.89 10.22 -9.94
N ALA A 122 3.45 9.01 -9.88
CA ALA A 122 3.95 8.33 -11.07
C ALA A 122 2.82 7.47 -11.69
N ALA A 123 2.53 7.68 -12.97
CA ALA A 123 1.53 6.89 -13.68
C ALA A 123 2.11 5.53 -14.09
N PHE A 124 1.42 4.45 -13.73
CA PHE A 124 1.79 3.11 -14.14
C PHE A 124 0.95 2.68 -15.36
N SER A 125 1.63 2.47 -16.49
CA SER A 125 0.96 1.96 -17.69
C SER A 125 0.66 0.46 -17.56
N THR A 126 -0.59 0.10 -17.68
CA THR A 126 -1.16 -1.24 -17.45
C THR A 126 -1.51 -1.98 -18.74
N VAL A 127 -0.70 -1.82 -19.78
CA VAL A 127 -0.87 -2.60 -21.01
C VAL A 127 -0.27 -3.99 -20.78
N GLY A 128 -1.13 -4.99 -20.67
CA GLY A 128 -0.76 -6.40 -20.58
C GLY A 128 -0.97 -7.13 -21.92
N THR A 129 -0.11 -8.05 -22.20
CA THR A 129 -0.24 -9.02 -23.30
C THR A 129 -0.50 -10.41 -22.75
#